data_ba59e56ddf76b71f0b74fad1052db837
#
_entry.id   ba59e56ddf76b71f0b74fad1052db837
#
_cell.length_a   1.000
_cell.length_b   1.000
_cell.length_c   1.000
_cell.angle_alpha   90.00
_cell.angle_beta   90.00
_cell.angle_gamma   90.00
#
_symmetry.space_group_name_H-M   'P 1'
#
loop_
_entity.id
_entity.type
_entity.pdbx_description
1 polymer ?
#
loop_
_entity_poly.entity_id
_entity_poly.type
_entity_poly.pdbx_seq_one_letter_code
_entity_poly.pdbx_strand_id
1 'polypeptide(L)'
;TACGFAVTIGKARFLFTPGVPREMRRMLDEQVIPRLLKLGGITGVTRLKRFHPFGIGESRADEMLAGIPGLAIDGEIKLGFQAHFPELETKLAARGPDEAALAARLAPVEAEVRRRLGNFVVAEDEGSLERVVLEKLKAGGHTLAIGETFTSGAIASRLAPLPGADSVFLKGTIAPDVAADKLRTESGASHALAVLMQLDPGADRPDFGATVTVQIADSGAMVQRVARLVGGRDWVRTGATELGLDCLRRHLLGLPVDERIDFERR
;
A
#
# COMPACT_ATOMS: atom_id res chain seq x y z
N THR A 1 -18.61 18.85 24.11
CA THR A 1 -17.66 19.22 23.06
C THR A 1 -16.74 20.28 23.65
N ALA A 2 -15.43 20.05 23.67
CA ALA A 2 -14.48 21.05 24.11
C ALA A 2 -14.41 22.19 23.10
N CYS A 3 -14.40 23.44 23.60
CA CYS A 3 -14.31 24.63 22.73
C CYS A 3 -12.84 24.90 22.38
N GLY A 4 -12.55 25.15 21.11
CA GLY A 4 -11.31 25.79 20.72
C GLY A 4 -11.41 27.30 20.87
N PHE A 5 -10.26 27.96 20.97
CA PHE A 5 -10.21 29.43 21.04
C PHE A 5 -8.96 30.00 20.35
N ALA A 6 -8.98 31.26 20.03
CA ALA A 6 -7.87 31.97 19.43
C ALA A 6 -7.46 33.17 20.31
N VAL A 7 -6.16 33.37 20.49
CA VAL A 7 -5.57 34.50 21.24
C VAL A 7 -4.51 35.17 20.36
N THR A 8 -4.47 36.50 20.41
CA THR A 8 -3.39 37.28 19.77
C THR A 8 -2.51 37.89 20.84
N ILE A 9 -1.21 37.59 20.78
CA ILE A 9 -0.19 38.11 21.68
C ILE A 9 0.87 38.81 20.84
N GLY A 10 0.90 40.14 20.91
CA GLY A 10 1.75 40.94 20.03
C GLY A 10 1.40 40.71 18.54
N LYS A 11 2.35 40.26 17.74
CA LYS A 11 2.15 39.92 16.32
C LYS A 11 1.80 38.43 16.09
N ALA A 12 1.88 37.58 17.11
CA ALA A 12 1.61 36.18 17.01
C ALA A 12 0.15 35.84 17.30
N ARG A 13 -0.44 34.95 16.53
CA ARG A 13 -1.76 34.41 16.74
C ARG A 13 -1.69 32.94 17.13
N PHE A 14 -2.24 32.59 18.28
CA PHE A 14 -2.32 31.26 18.82
C PHE A 14 -3.73 30.71 18.61
N LEU A 15 -3.81 29.48 18.08
CA LEU A 15 -5.05 28.77 17.85
C LEU A 15 -5.02 27.50 18.67
N PHE A 16 -5.98 27.31 19.55
CA PHE A 16 -6.09 26.13 20.42
C PHE A 16 -7.25 25.27 19.97
N THR A 17 -6.98 23.98 19.82
CA THR A 17 -7.97 22.98 19.38
C THR A 17 -8.22 21.95 20.48
N PRO A 18 -9.38 21.27 20.48
CA PRO A 18 -9.60 20.12 21.37
C PRO A 18 -8.57 19.01 21.14
N GLY A 19 -8.25 18.24 22.19
CA GLY A 19 -7.36 17.08 22.09
C GLY A 19 -8.00 15.85 21.42
N VAL A 20 -9.34 15.79 21.36
CA VAL A 20 -10.05 14.67 20.73
C VAL A 20 -9.87 14.74 19.21
N PRO A 21 -9.29 13.72 18.55
CA PRO A 21 -8.91 13.80 17.13
C PRO A 21 -10.05 14.17 16.18
N ARG A 22 -11.25 13.64 16.40
CA ARG A 22 -12.42 13.94 15.58
C ARG A 22 -12.85 15.42 15.68
N GLU A 23 -12.86 15.97 16.88
CA GLU A 23 -13.23 17.36 17.14
C GLU A 23 -12.14 18.31 16.62
N MET A 24 -10.87 17.95 16.85
CA MET A 24 -9.71 18.70 16.33
C MET A 24 -9.75 18.82 14.81
N ARG A 25 -9.93 17.68 14.08
CA ARG A 25 -9.99 17.67 12.62
C ARG A 25 -11.12 18.56 12.09
N ARG A 26 -12.33 18.41 12.65
CA ARG A 26 -13.47 19.25 12.28
C ARG A 26 -13.16 20.73 12.48
N MET A 27 -12.56 21.09 13.62
CA MET A 27 -12.20 22.48 13.91
C MET A 27 -11.09 23.00 12.99
N LEU A 28 -10.10 22.18 12.65
CA LEU A 28 -9.08 22.52 11.66
C LEU A 28 -9.74 22.88 10.32
N ASP A 29 -10.60 22.01 9.80
CA ASP A 29 -11.22 22.19 8.49
C ASP A 29 -12.19 23.37 8.46
N GLU A 30 -13.06 23.50 9.46
CA GLU A 30 -14.14 24.51 9.45
C GLU A 30 -13.69 25.89 9.94
N GLN A 31 -12.66 25.99 10.79
CA GLN A 31 -12.32 27.24 11.48
C GLN A 31 -10.86 27.67 11.34
N VAL A 32 -9.91 26.75 11.55
CA VAL A 32 -8.49 27.11 11.63
C VAL A 32 -7.92 27.37 10.24
N ILE A 33 -8.04 26.41 9.33
CA ILE A 33 -7.51 26.50 7.97
C ILE A 33 -8.06 27.73 7.23
N PRO A 34 -9.38 27.98 7.18
CA PRO A 34 -9.92 29.16 6.49
C PRO A 34 -9.40 30.49 7.07
N ARG A 35 -9.22 30.55 8.39
CA ARG A 35 -8.65 31.74 9.03
C ARG A 35 -7.19 31.96 8.71
N LEU A 36 -6.39 30.86 8.68
CA LEU A 36 -4.98 30.93 8.32
C LEU A 36 -4.79 31.33 6.86
N LEU A 37 -5.57 30.78 5.94
CA LEU A 37 -5.55 31.16 4.52
C LEU A 37 -5.86 32.65 4.35
N LYS A 38 -6.89 33.15 5.04
CA LYS A 38 -7.26 34.58 5.01
C LYS A 38 -6.18 35.49 5.59
N LEU A 39 -5.54 35.08 6.68
CA LEU A 39 -4.50 35.86 7.36
C LEU A 39 -3.18 35.85 6.58
N GLY A 40 -2.83 34.72 5.99
CA GLY A 40 -1.57 34.54 5.27
C GLY A 40 -1.58 35.06 3.83
N GLY A 41 -2.74 35.50 3.30
CA GLY A 41 -2.87 35.88 1.89
C GLY A 41 -2.47 34.72 0.94
N ILE A 42 -2.63 33.48 1.40
CA ILE A 42 -2.23 32.29 0.64
C ILE A 42 -3.23 32.11 -0.49
N THR A 43 -2.78 32.32 -1.72
CA THR A 43 -3.60 32.25 -2.93
C THR A 43 -3.32 31.02 -3.80
N GLY A 44 -2.44 30.14 -3.38
CA GLY A 44 -2.11 28.94 -4.14
C GLY A 44 -2.69 27.67 -3.53
N VAL A 45 -2.79 26.63 -4.34
CA VAL A 45 -3.15 25.26 -3.95
C VAL A 45 -1.92 24.36 -3.89
N THR A 46 -1.96 23.34 -3.05
CA THR A 46 -0.92 22.32 -2.96
C THR A 46 -1.55 20.98 -3.29
N ARG A 47 -0.94 20.23 -4.18
CA ARG A 47 -1.34 18.86 -4.50
C ARG A 47 -0.27 17.89 -4.03
N LEU A 48 -0.71 16.82 -3.42
CA LEU A 48 0.12 15.70 -3.00
C LEU A 48 -0.37 14.45 -3.73
N LYS A 49 0.48 13.91 -4.60
CA LYS A 49 0.27 12.61 -5.26
C LYS A 49 1.10 11.56 -4.54
N ARG A 50 0.49 10.42 -4.23
CA ARG A 50 1.15 9.29 -3.59
C ARG A 50 1.17 8.08 -4.51
N PHE A 51 2.27 7.37 -4.50
CA PHE A 51 2.41 6.04 -5.06
C PHE A 51 2.81 5.11 -3.93
N HIS A 52 2.26 3.91 -3.93
CA HIS A 52 2.54 2.87 -2.95
C HIS A 52 3.31 1.72 -3.63
N PRO A 53 4.63 1.80 -3.76
CA PRO A 53 5.43 0.68 -4.23
C PRO A 53 5.58 -0.37 -3.14
N PHE A 54 5.50 -1.64 -3.56
CA PHE A 54 5.89 -2.80 -2.77
C PHE A 54 7.04 -3.53 -3.45
N GLY A 55 7.98 -4.04 -2.66
CA GLY A 55 9.07 -4.87 -3.16
C GLY A 55 10.33 -4.11 -3.55
N ILE A 56 10.37 -2.81 -3.40
CA ILE A 56 11.57 -1.97 -3.59
C ILE A 56 11.82 -1.12 -2.35
N GLY A 57 13.12 -0.93 -2.02
CA GLY A 57 13.55 -0.01 -0.98
C GLY A 57 13.66 1.43 -1.48
N GLU A 58 13.77 2.36 -0.53
CA GLU A 58 13.87 3.81 -0.81
C GLU A 58 15.03 4.14 -1.75
N SER A 59 16.23 3.60 -1.49
CA SER A 59 17.43 3.87 -2.32
C SER A 59 17.24 3.45 -3.78
N ARG A 60 16.61 2.29 -4.02
CA ARG A 60 16.32 1.83 -5.37
C ARG A 60 15.24 2.67 -6.04
N ALA A 61 14.19 3.03 -5.29
CA ALA A 61 13.14 3.91 -5.81
C ALA A 61 13.72 5.28 -6.19
N ASP A 62 14.59 5.86 -5.36
CA ASP A 62 15.26 7.13 -5.64
C ASP A 62 16.13 7.03 -6.90
N GLU A 63 16.93 5.97 -7.04
CA GLU A 63 17.74 5.71 -8.23
C GLU A 63 16.87 5.58 -9.49
N MET A 64 15.77 4.83 -9.41
CA MET A 64 14.83 4.67 -10.54
C MET A 64 14.17 5.99 -10.96
N LEU A 65 13.94 6.90 -10.03
CA LEU A 65 13.28 8.18 -10.27
C LEU A 65 14.25 9.32 -10.57
N ALA A 66 15.55 9.09 -10.43
CA ALA A 66 16.59 10.09 -10.68
C ALA A 66 16.51 10.64 -12.12
N GLY A 67 16.69 11.96 -12.26
CA GLY A 67 16.73 12.63 -13.55
C GLY A 67 15.36 12.79 -14.24
N ILE A 68 14.24 12.58 -13.55
CA ILE A 68 12.93 13.00 -14.07
C ILE A 68 12.87 14.53 -14.05
N PRO A 69 12.61 15.20 -15.21
CA PRO A 69 12.59 16.65 -15.28
C PRO A 69 11.57 17.27 -14.30
N GLY A 70 11.99 18.26 -13.54
CA GLY A 70 11.15 18.97 -12.55
C GLY A 70 10.94 18.22 -11.22
N LEU A 71 11.37 16.98 -11.13
CA LEU A 71 11.26 16.16 -9.92
C LEU A 71 12.58 16.16 -9.15
N ALA A 72 12.61 16.70 -7.94
CA ALA A 72 13.75 16.66 -7.04
C ALA A 72 13.30 16.93 -5.60
N ILE A 73 14.18 16.70 -4.62
CA ILE A 73 13.93 17.01 -3.20
C ILE A 73 13.60 18.51 -3.02
N ASP A 74 14.32 19.39 -3.72
CA ASP A 74 14.14 20.85 -3.70
C ASP A 74 13.60 21.40 -5.03
N GLY A 75 13.01 20.54 -5.87
CA GLY A 75 12.46 20.91 -7.18
C GLY A 75 11.08 21.59 -7.12
N GLU A 76 10.58 21.95 -8.30
CA GLU A 76 9.20 22.44 -8.47
C GLU A 76 8.15 21.40 -8.05
N ILE A 77 8.46 20.12 -8.29
CA ILE A 77 7.74 18.98 -7.77
C ILE A 77 8.69 18.30 -6.78
N LYS A 78 8.33 18.35 -5.50
CA LYS A 78 9.14 17.77 -4.44
C LYS A 78 8.92 16.27 -4.37
N LEU A 79 10.02 15.52 -4.48
CA LEU A 79 10.04 14.10 -4.23
C LEU A 79 10.27 13.84 -2.74
N GLY A 80 9.52 12.92 -2.17
CA GLY A 80 9.72 12.45 -0.81
C GLY A 80 9.38 10.98 -0.69
N PHE A 81 10.01 10.31 0.26
CA PHE A 81 9.76 8.91 0.58
C PHE A 81 9.36 8.77 2.05
N GLN A 82 8.54 7.76 2.31
CA GLN A 82 8.20 7.35 3.66
C GLN A 82 8.08 5.83 3.69
N ALA A 83 9.04 5.20 4.35
CA ALA A 83 9.05 3.75 4.49
C ALA A 83 8.11 3.32 5.62
N HIS A 84 7.16 2.47 5.31
CA HIS A 84 6.29 1.76 6.22
C HIS A 84 6.34 0.29 5.85
N PHE A 85 7.40 -0.41 6.31
CA PHE A 85 7.57 -1.81 5.92
C PHE A 85 6.24 -2.60 6.01
N PRO A 86 5.84 -3.32 4.97
CA PRO A 86 6.60 -3.67 3.77
C PRO A 86 6.41 -2.72 2.57
N GLU A 87 5.65 -1.67 2.71
CA GLU A 87 5.39 -0.68 1.66
C GLU A 87 6.35 0.52 1.75
N LEU A 88 6.58 1.14 0.62
CA LEU A 88 7.22 2.44 0.49
C LEU A 88 6.20 3.43 -0.05
N GLU A 89 5.96 4.53 0.65
CA GLU A 89 5.18 5.63 0.10
C GLU A 89 6.10 6.60 -0.63
N THR A 90 5.89 6.79 -1.92
CA THR A 90 6.58 7.78 -2.75
C THR A 90 5.67 8.96 -3.00
N LYS A 91 6.09 10.16 -2.59
CA LYS A 91 5.28 11.38 -2.59
C LYS A 91 5.77 12.38 -3.62
N LEU A 92 4.84 12.91 -4.41
CA LEU A 92 5.07 14.07 -5.27
C LEU A 92 4.25 15.24 -4.72
N ALA A 93 4.93 16.25 -4.19
CA ALA A 93 4.25 17.45 -3.67
C ALA A 93 4.56 18.64 -4.59
N ALA A 94 3.52 19.31 -5.07
CA ALA A 94 3.66 20.50 -5.89
C ALA A 94 2.70 21.60 -5.44
N ARG A 95 3.12 22.86 -5.61
CA ARG A 95 2.33 24.04 -5.35
C ARG A 95 2.13 24.84 -6.62
N GLY A 96 0.93 25.40 -6.80
CA GLY A 96 0.59 26.18 -7.99
C GLY A 96 -0.55 27.17 -7.74
N PRO A 97 -0.89 27.97 -8.74
CA PRO A 97 -1.95 28.97 -8.61
C PRO A 97 -3.34 28.32 -8.48
N ASP A 98 -3.57 27.22 -9.16
CA ASP A 98 -4.84 26.50 -9.17
C ASP A 98 -4.66 25.00 -9.46
N GLU A 99 -5.72 24.23 -9.30
CA GLU A 99 -5.74 22.78 -9.52
C GLU A 99 -5.45 22.37 -10.98
N ALA A 100 -5.92 23.14 -11.96
CA ALA A 100 -5.72 22.82 -13.37
C ALA A 100 -4.25 22.96 -13.77
N ALA A 101 -3.59 24.02 -13.35
CA ALA A 101 -2.16 24.23 -13.56
C ALA A 101 -1.32 23.14 -12.90
N LEU A 102 -1.69 22.73 -11.67
CA LEU A 102 -1.02 21.63 -10.97
C LEU A 102 -1.21 20.30 -11.66
N ALA A 103 -2.43 19.98 -12.09
CA ALA A 103 -2.73 18.75 -12.81
C ALA A 103 -1.92 18.67 -14.11
N ALA A 104 -1.88 19.75 -14.89
CA ALA A 104 -1.11 19.79 -16.13
C ALA A 104 0.41 19.59 -15.89
N ARG A 105 0.95 20.19 -14.83
CA ARG A 105 2.36 20.06 -14.47
C ARG A 105 2.72 18.67 -13.92
N LEU A 106 1.85 18.08 -13.10
CA LEU A 106 2.09 16.78 -12.48
C LEU A 106 1.90 15.61 -13.45
N ALA A 107 0.95 15.69 -14.37
CA ALA A 107 0.59 14.59 -15.25
C ALA A 107 1.78 13.92 -15.98
N PRO A 108 2.71 14.65 -16.63
CA PRO A 108 3.86 14.02 -17.29
C PRO A 108 4.82 13.38 -16.29
N VAL A 109 5.00 13.97 -15.11
CA VAL A 109 5.86 13.41 -14.05
C VAL A 109 5.24 12.16 -13.45
N GLU A 110 3.94 12.18 -13.17
CA GLU A 110 3.21 11.00 -12.69
C GLU A 110 3.28 9.84 -13.69
N ALA A 111 3.13 10.12 -14.99
CA ALA A 111 3.26 9.11 -16.04
C ALA A 111 4.65 8.48 -16.06
N GLU A 112 5.69 9.30 -15.91
CA GLU A 112 7.07 8.82 -15.90
C GLU A 112 7.42 8.06 -14.63
N VAL A 113 6.91 8.48 -13.47
CA VAL A 113 7.02 7.73 -12.21
C VAL A 113 6.36 6.35 -12.34
N ARG A 114 5.13 6.26 -12.87
CA ARG A 114 4.46 4.97 -13.11
C ARG A 114 5.28 4.07 -14.04
N ARG A 115 5.81 4.66 -15.11
CA ARG A 115 6.63 3.90 -16.08
C ARG A 115 7.90 3.33 -15.44
N ARG A 116 8.59 4.12 -14.62
CA ARG A 116 9.87 3.70 -14.02
C ARG A 116 9.69 2.75 -12.84
N LEU A 117 8.74 3.02 -11.96
CA LEU A 117 8.44 2.10 -10.85
C LEU A 117 7.72 0.84 -11.33
N GLY A 118 7.00 0.91 -12.46
CA GLY A 118 6.40 -0.24 -13.14
C GLY A 118 5.51 -1.09 -12.24
N ASN A 119 5.73 -2.39 -12.26
CA ASN A 119 4.92 -3.38 -11.55
C ASN A 119 5.00 -3.27 -10.01
N PHE A 120 5.99 -2.53 -9.49
CA PHE A 120 6.13 -2.33 -8.05
C PHE A 120 5.06 -1.40 -7.49
N VAL A 121 4.45 -0.51 -8.28
CA VAL A 121 3.33 0.31 -7.82
C VAL A 121 2.11 -0.57 -7.61
N VAL A 122 1.72 -0.77 -6.35
CA VAL A 122 0.57 -1.63 -5.99
C VAL A 122 -0.72 -0.82 -5.81
N ALA A 123 -0.61 0.45 -5.44
CA ALA A 123 -1.73 1.37 -5.29
C ALA A 123 -1.28 2.83 -5.46
N GLU A 124 -2.23 3.74 -5.56
CA GLU A 124 -2.00 5.20 -5.62
C GLU A 124 -2.96 5.93 -4.69
N ASP A 125 -2.54 7.09 -4.19
CA ASP A 125 -3.29 8.01 -3.32
C ASP A 125 -3.88 7.32 -2.08
N GLU A 126 -5.20 7.27 -1.93
CA GLU A 126 -5.91 6.61 -0.83
C GLU A 126 -6.22 5.12 -1.13
N GLY A 127 -5.64 4.59 -2.20
CA GLY A 127 -5.75 3.18 -2.56
C GLY A 127 -4.91 2.29 -1.64
N SER A 128 -5.22 0.99 -1.64
CA SER A 128 -4.42 -0.03 -0.97
C SER A 128 -4.34 -1.29 -1.82
N LEU A 129 -3.33 -2.13 -1.56
CA LEU A 129 -3.12 -3.37 -2.31
C LEU A 129 -4.35 -4.29 -2.26
N GLU A 130 -4.94 -4.49 -1.07
CA GLU A 130 -6.12 -5.33 -0.90
C GLU A 130 -7.35 -4.76 -1.62
N ARG A 131 -7.51 -3.42 -1.69
CA ARG A 131 -8.58 -2.80 -2.46
C ARG A 131 -8.41 -3.05 -3.96
N VAL A 132 -7.19 -2.91 -4.47
CA VAL A 132 -6.88 -3.18 -5.88
C VAL A 132 -7.17 -4.65 -6.22
N VAL A 133 -6.78 -5.60 -5.35
CA VAL A 133 -7.10 -7.02 -5.51
C VAL A 133 -8.60 -7.24 -5.55
N LEU A 134 -9.35 -6.68 -4.59
CA LEU A 134 -10.80 -6.82 -4.52
C LEU A 134 -11.50 -6.27 -5.77
N GLU A 135 -11.10 -5.08 -6.22
CA GLU A 135 -11.67 -4.45 -7.42
C GLU A 135 -11.40 -5.28 -8.68
N LYS A 136 -10.20 -5.86 -8.80
CA LYS A 136 -9.87 -6.74 -9.94
C LYS A 136 -10.68 -8.03 -9.93
N LEU A 137 -10.84 -8.66 -8.78
CA LEU A 137 -11.71 -9.83 -8.64
C LEU A 137 -13.16 -9.51 -9.00
N LYS A 138 -13.70 -8.40 -8.49
CA LYS A 138 -15.07 -7.93 -8.83
C LYS A 138 -15.25 -7.66 -10.32
N ALA A 139 -14.30 -6.94 -10.92
CA ALA A 139 -14.35 -6.60 -12.34
C ALA A 139 -14.31 -7.83 -13.25
N GLY A 140 -13.59 -8.89 -12.82
CA GLY A 140 -13.56 -10.18 -13.53
C GLY A 140 -14.72 -11.12 -13.21
N GLY A 141 -15.63 -10.76 -12.30
CA GLY A 141 -16.68 -11.66 -11.81
C GLY A 141 -16.11 -12.86 -11.04
N HIS A 142 -14.95 -12.68 -10.41
CA HIS A 142 -14.22 -13.73 -9.72
C HIS A 142 -14.52 -13.78 -8.22
N THR A 143 -14.41 -14.97 -7.66
CA THR A 143 -14.50 -15.23 -6.22
C THR A 143 -13.19 -15.80 -5.71
N LEU A 144 -12.91 -15.62 -4.42
CA LEU A 144 -11.63 -15.93 -3.79
C LEU A 144 -11.79 -16.78 -2.54
N ALA A 145 -10.96 -17.81 -2.41
CA ALA A 145 -10.68 -18.49 -1.15
C ALA A 145 -9.22 -18.26 -0.74
N ILE A 146 -8.96 -18.09 0.55
CA ILE A 146 -7.64 -17.81 1.09
C ILE A 146 -7.24 -18.87 2.10
N GLY A 147 -6.04 -19.42 1.93
CA GLY A 147 -5.39 -20.32 2.85
C GLY A 147 -4.10 -19.70 3.41
N GLU A 148 -3.96 -19.73 4.72
CA GLU A 148 -2.84 -19.11 5.41
C GLU A 148 -2.23 -20.06 6.45
N THR A 149 -0.91 -20.02 6.61
CA THR A 149 -0.23 -20.68 7.72
C THR A 149 0.15 -19.64 8.79
N PHE A 150 1.41 -19.28 8.93
CA PHE A 150 1.89 -18.35 9.97
C PHE A 150 1.50 -16.87 9.77
N THR A 151 0.93 -16.49 8.66
CA THR A 151 0.29 -15.18 8.48
C THR A 151 -0.95 -15.05 9.35
N SER A 152 -1.51 -16.18 9.80
CA SER A 152 -2.54 -16.26 10.86
C SER A 152 -3.82 -15.48 10.56
N GLY A 153 -4.27 -15.47 9.30
CA GLY A 153 -5.47 -14.76 8.87
C GLY A 153 -5.23 -13.27 8.52
N ALA A 154 -3.97 -12.84 8.42
CA ALA A 154 -3.66 -11.45 8.14
C ALA A 154 -4.17 -10.99 6.76
N ILE A 155 -4.12 -11.85 5.74
CA ILE A 155 -4.64 -11.55 4.41
C ILE A 155 -6.16 -11.46 4.44
N ALA A 156 -6.82 -12.47 5.04
CA ALA A 156 -8.28 -12.50 5.17
C ALA A 156 -8.81 -11.29 5.95
N SER A 157 -8.13 -10.90 7.04
CA SER A 157 -8.52 -9.75 7.86
C SER A 157 -8.39 -8.39 7.17
N ARG A 158 -7.54 -8.27 6.17
CA ARG A 158 -7.39 -7.05 5.34
C ARG A 158 -8.46 -6.97 4.24
N LEU A 159 -8.84 -8.10 3.66
CA LEU A 159 -9.83 -8.16 2.56
C LEU A 159 -11.27 -8.14 3.06
N ALA A 160 -11.60 -8.94 4.07
CA ALA A 160 -12.97 -9.15 4.51
C ALA A 160 -13.73 -7.87 4.95
N PRO A 161 -13.10 -6.86 5.59
CA PRO A 161 -13.78 -5.62 5.98
C PRO A 161 -14.08 -4.66 4.84
N LEU A 162 -13.52 -4.89 3.64
CA LEU A 162 -13.69 -3.96 2.53
C LEU A 162 -15.12 -4.00 1.96
N PRO A 163 -15.69 -2.85 1.59
CA PRO A 163 -17.02 -2.80 0.98
C PRO A 163 -17.11 -3.68 -0.28
N GLY A 164 -18.06 -4.62 -0.27
CA GLY A 164 -18.29 -5.56 -1.36
C GLY A 164 -17.37 -6.80 -1.36
N ALA A 165 -16.59 -7.00 -0.30
CA ALA A 165 -15.80 -8.22 -0.13
C ALA A 165 -16.69 -9.46 0.06
N ASP A 166 -17.87 -9.30 0.65
CA ASP A 166 -18.88 -10.35 0.86
C ASP A 166 -19.33 -11.04 -0.43
N SER A 167 -19.30 -10.37 -1.57
CA SER A 167 -19.62 -10.95 -2.87
C SER A 167 -18.44 -11.68 -3.55
N VAL A 168 -17.23 -11.53 -3.02
CA VAL A 168 -15.99 -12.03 -3.61
C VAL A 168 -15.31 -13.06 -2.72
N PHE A 169 -15.17 -12.76 -1.43
CA PHE A 169 -14.44 -13.57 -0.48
C PHE A 169 -15.30 -14.66 0.13
N LEU A 170 -15.12 -15.92 -0.32
CA LEU A 170 -15.97 -17.04 0.07
C LEU A 170 -15.47 -17.78 1.30
N LYS A 171 -14.14 -17.93 1.46
CA LYS A 171 -13.56 -18.75 2.52
C LYS A 171 -12.17 -18.28 2.92
N GLY A 172 -11.91 -18.19 4.21
CA GLY A 172 -10.58 -18.08 4.81
C GLY A 172 -10.27 -19.30 5.67
N THR A 173 -9.09 -19.88 5.50
CA THR A 173 -8.64 -21.06 6.25
C THR A 173 -7.25 -20.82 6.80
N ILE A 174 -7.06 -21.09 8.09
CA ILE A 174 -5.74 -21.11 8.73
C ILE A 174 -5.43 -22.56 9.06
N ALA A 175 -4.43 -23.14 8.39
CA ALA A 175 -4.03 -24.51 8.58
C ALA A 175 -2.55 -24.72 8.20
N PRO A 176 -1.85 -25.70 8.78
CA PRO A 176 -0.42 -25.93 8.51
C PRO A 176 -0.13 -26.41 7.09
N ASP A 177 -1.09 -27.02 6.41
CA ASP A 177 -0.96 -27.72 5.13
C ASP A 177 -2.04 -27.32 4.12
N VAL A 178 -2.14 -26.03 3.82
CA VAL A 178 -3.11 -25.50 2.84
C VAL A 178 -2.53 -25.61 1.42
N ALA A 179 -3.29 -26.18 0.48
CA ALA A 179 -2.97 -26.17 -0.96
C ALA A 179 -4.05 -25.37 -1.72
N ALA A 180 -3.62 -24.49 -2.62
CA ALA A 180 -4.53 -23.58 -3.31
C ALA A 180 -5.53 -24.30 -4.23
N ASP A 181 -5.11 -25.34 -4.96
CA ASP A 181 -5.96 -26.14 -5.83
C ASP A 181 -7.08 -26.88 -5.07
N LYS A 182 -6.73 -27.49 -3.94
CA LYS A 182 -7.67 -28.15 -3.05
C LYS A 182 -8.65 -27.14 -2.44
N LEU A 183 -8.13 -26.03 -1.93
CA LEU A 183 -8.94 -24.98 -1.33
C LEU A 183 -9.94 -24.39 -2.34
N ARG A 184 -9.50 -24.16 -3.58
CA ARG A 184 -10.35 -23.69 -4.67
C ARG A 184 -11.51 -24.66 -4.92
N THR A 185 -11.18 -25.94 -5.06
CA THR A 185 -12.17 -27.00 -5.33
C THR A 185 -13.19 -27.14 -4.20
N GLU A 186 -12.71 -27.17 -2.96
CA GLU A 186 -13.58 -27.34 -1.77
C GLU A 186 -14.48 -26.12 -1.50
N SER A 187 -14.01 -24.91 -1.81
CA SER A 187 -14.78 -23.69 -1.58
C SER A 187 -15.73 -23.34 -2.71
N GLY A 188 -15.52 -23.90 -3.89
CA GLY A 188 -16.22 -23.50 -5.12
C GLY A 188 -15.79 -22.12 -5.63
N ALA A 189 -14.70 -21.55 -5.11
CA ALA A 189 -14.19 -20.26 -5.57
C ALA A 189 -13.57 -20.38 -6.96
N SER A 190 -13.65 -19.31 -7.76
CA SER A 190 -12.97 -19.26 -9.06
C SER A 190 -11.44 -19.18 -8.89
N HIS A 191 -10.96 -18.53 -7.83
CA HIS A 191 -9.55 -18.38 -7.48
C HIS A 191 -9.29 -18.80 -6.04
N ALA A 192 -8.10 -19.35 -5.78
CA ALA A 192 -7.61 -19.55 -4.43
C ALA A 192 -6.16 -19.03 -4.29
N LEU A 193 -5.89 -18.38 -3.18
CA LEU A 193 -4.56 -17.97 -2.75
C LEU A 193 -4.17 -18.80 -1.53
N ALA A 194 -3.03 -19.48 -1.57
CA ALA A 194 -2.42 -20.09 -0.39
C ALA A 194 -1.06 -19.47 -0.10
N VAL A 195 -0.85 -19.01 1.13
CA VAL A 195 0.43 -18.46 1.60
C VAL A 195 0.95 -19.34 2.73
N LEU A 196 1.96 -20.11 2.40
CA LEU A 196 2.61 -21.06 3.30
C LEU A 196 3.94 -20.47 3.77
N MET A 197 4.18 -20.51 5.07
CA MET A 197 5.43 -20.07 5.65
C MET A 197 6.09 -21.20 6.42
N GLN A 198 7.34 -21.47 6.10
CA GLN A 198 8.21 -22.33 6.88
C GLN A 198 9.25 -21.47 7.59
N LEU A 199 9.09 -21.32 8.90
CA LEU A 199 10.02 -20.55 9.73
C LEU A 199 11.33 -21.31 9.92
N ASP A 200 12.44 -20.60 9.98
CA ASP A 200 13.74 -21.16 10.36
C ASP A 200 13.72 -21.63 11.83
N PRO A 201 14.49 -22.67 12.17
CA PRO A 201 14.67 -23.05 13.55
C PRO A 201 15.52 -22.01 14.29
N GLY A 202 15.13 -21.66 15.54
CA GLY A 202 15.86 -20.72 16.40
C GLY A 202 15.58 -19.24 16.09
N ALA A 203 14.66 -18.65 16.85
CA ALA A 203 14.15 -17.29 16.63
C ALA A 203 15.15 -16.14 16.88
N ASP A 204 16.27 -16.42 17.56
CA ASP A 204 17.23 -15.39 18.01
C ASP A 204 18.47 -15.26 17.10
N ARG A 205 18.44 -15.85 15.93
CA ARG A 205 19.55 -15.78 14.97
C ARG A 205 19.48 -14.50 14.16
N PRO A 206 20.64 -13.86 13.85
CA PRO A 206 20.68 -12.66 13.00
C PRO A 206 20.16 -12.89 11.58
N ASP A 207 20.25 -14.13 11.11
CA ASP A 207 19.78 -14.59 9.78
C ASP A 207 18.43 -15.32 9.83
N PHE A 208 17.70 -15.21 10.95
CA PHE A 208 16.35 -15.77 11.09
C PHE A 208 15.45 -15.27 9.98
N GLY A 209 14.62 -16.16 9.46
CA GLY A 209 13.72 -15.82 8.37
C GLY A 209 12.66 -16.90 8.16
N ALA A 210 12.07 -16.85 6.99
CA ALA A 210 11.11 -17.83 6.54
C ALA A 210 11.25 -18.09 5.04
N THR A 211 10.99 -19.32 4.65
CA THR A 211 10.65 -19.65 3.25
C THR A 211 9.16 -19.46 3.09
N VAL A 212 8.77 -18.58 2.19
CA VAL A 212 7.38 -18.27 1.87
C VAL A 212 7.06 -18.89 0.52
N THR A 213 6.03 -19.74 0.48
CA THR A 213 5.48 -20.29 -0.75
C THR A 213 4.10 -19.70 -0.97
N VAL A 214 3.94 -18.96 -2.06
CA VAL A 214 2.67 -18.44 -2.51
C VAL A 214 2.16 -19.31 -3.64
N GLN A 215 0.95 -19.83 -3.52
CA GLN A 215 0.27 -20.60 -4.56
C GLN A 215 -1.01 -19.87 -4.95
N ILE A 216 -1.27 -19.75 -6.25
CA ILE A 216 -2.50 -19.18 -6.79
C ILE A 216 -3.07 -20.22 -7.76
N ALA A 217 -4.30 -20.65 -7.53
CA ALA A 217 -5.02 -21.56 -8.38
C ALA A 217 -6.26 -20.90 -8.98
N ASP A 218 -6.44 -21.01 -10.28
CA ASP A 218 -7.66 -20.66 -11.01
C ASP A 218 -8.20 -21.84 -11.82
N SER A 219 -9.13 -21.62 -12.74
CA SER A 219 -9.69 -22.69 -13.58
C SER A 219 -8.74 -23.25 -14.62
N GLY A 220 -7.66 -22.57 -14.94
CA GLY A 220 -6.75 -22.93 -16.04
C GLY A 220 -5.35 -23.33 -15.58
N ALA A 221 -4.89 -22.85 -14.43
CA ALA A 221 -3.51 -23.03 -14.00
C ALA A 221 -3.34 -22.95 -12.48
N MET A 222 -2.20 -23.48 -12.02
CA MET A 222 -1.65 -23.19 -10.71
C MET A 222 -0.30 -22.49 -10.89
N VAL A 223 -0.17 -21.31 -10.33
CA VAL A 223 1.07 -20.54 -10.30
C VAL A 223 1.65 -20.61 -8.90
N GLN A 224 2.96 -20.83 -8.82
CA GLN A 224 3.67 -20.88 -7.53
C GLN A 224 4.89 -19.96 -7.56
N ARG A 225 5.10 -19.24 -6.46
CA ARG A 225 6.32 -18.48 -6.16
C ARG A 225 6.89 -18.93 -4.82
N VAL A 226 8.21 -19.11 -4.77
CA VAL A 226 8.95 -19.36 -3.53
C VAL A 226 9.90 -18.21 -3.30
N ALA A 227 9.86 -17.63 -2.12
CA ALA A 227 10.71 -16.52 -1.73
C ALA A 227 11.28 -16.75 -0.32
N ARG A 228 12.53 -16.30 -0.09
CA ARG A 228 13.13 -16.29 1.23
C ARG A 228 13.15 -14.89 1.80
N LEU A 229 12.43 -14.70 2.89
CA LEU A 229 12.42 -13.45 3.66
C LEU A 229 13.28 -13.61 4.91
N VAL A 230 14.06 -12.59 5.26
CA VAL A 230 14.94 -12.58 6.43
C VAL A 230 14.63 -11.40 7.32
N GLY A 231 14.45 -11.65 8.62
CA GLY A 231 14.08 -10.66 9.62
C GLY A 231 13.38 -11.31 10.81
N GLY A 232 12.99 -10.53 11.80
CA GLY A 232 12.23 -11.03 12.94
C GLY A 232 10.86 -11.60 12.53
N ARG A 233 10.23 -12.37 13.42
CA ARG A 233 8.96 -13.08 13.17
C ARG A 233 7.86 -12.17 12.61
N ASP A 234 7.66 -11.01 13.22
CA ASP A 234 6.63 -10.06 12.75
C ASP A 234 6.96 -9.48 11.38
N TRP A 235 8.24 -9.26 11.13
CA TRP A 235 8.72 -8.74 9.86
C TRP A 235 8.47 -9.74 8.72
N VAL A 236 8.87 -11.01 8.88
CA VAL A 236 8.64 -12.04 7.85
C VAL A 236 7.15 -12.32 7.67
N ARG A 237 6.34 -12.28 8.75
CA ARG A 237 4.89 -12.44 8.68
C ARG A 237 4.23 -11.32 7.87
N THR A 238 4.60 -10.08 8.15
CA THR A 238 4.07 -8.90 7.43
C THR A 238 4.51 -8.92 5.97
N GLY A 239 5.79 -9.20 5.71
CA GLY A 239 6.31 -9.34 4.34
C GLY A 239 5.64 -10.47 3.54
N ALA A 240 5.37 -11.61 4.16
CA ALA A 240 4.68 -12.73 3.52
C ALA A 240 3.21 -12.40 3.19
N THR A 241 2.53 -11.66 4.07
CA THR A 241 1.16 -11.18 3.84
C THR A 241 1.11 -10.30 2.59
N GLU A 242 2.01 -9.33 2.51
CA GLU A 242 2.08 -8.41 1.37
C GLU A 242 2.48 -9.12 0.09
N LEU A 243 3.48 -10.01 0.16
CA LEU A 243 3.93 -10.81 -0.97
C LEU A 243 2.79 -11.66 -1.53
N GLY A 244 1.99 -12.29 -0.66
CA GLY A 244 0.83 -13.08 -1.07
C GLY A 244 -0.21 -12.25 -1.82
N LEU A 245 -0.55 -11.09 -1.29
CA LEU A 245 -1.48 -10.15 -1.94
C LEU A 245 -0.94 -9.61 -3.26
N ASP A 246 0.35 -9.24 -3.31
CA ASP A 246 0.96 -8.73 -4.55
C ASP A 246 1.07 -9.83 -5.63
N CYS A 247 1.40 -11.05 -5.26
CA CYS A 247 1.36 -12.18 -6.19
C CYS A 247 -0.04 -12.37 -6.79
N LEU A 248 -1.10 -12.31 -5.97
CA LEU A 248 -2.48 -12.38 -6.47
C LEU A 248 -2.83 -11.19 -7.36
N ARG A 249 -2.46 -9.96 -6.98
CA ARG A 249 -2.62 -8.77 -7.82
C ARG A 249 -1.96 -8.95 -9.18
N ARG A 250 -0.70 -9.39 -9.19
CA ARG A 250 0.06 -9.64 -10.43
C ARG A 250 -0.59 -10.69 -11.29
N HIS A 251 -1.01 -11.80 -10.72
CA HIS A 251 -1.73 -12.85 -11.43
C HIS A 251 -3.01 -12.31 -12.10
N LEU A 252 -3.85 -11.57 -11.36
CA LEU A 252 -5.07 -10.97 -11.88
C LEU A 252 -4.85 -9.90 -12.96
N LEU A 253 -3.65 -9.32 -13.03
CA LEU A 253 -3.24 -8.34 -14.03
C LEU A 253 -2.43 -8.94 -15.19
N GLY A 254 -2.14 -10.25 -15.19
CA GLY A 254 -1.28 -10.90 -16.18
C GLY A 254 0.19 -10.44 -16.10
N LEU A 255 0.64 -10.01 -14.92
CA LEU A 255 2.03 -9.57 -14.66
C LEU A 255 2.88 -10.75 -14.14
N PRO A 256 4.23 -10.67 -14.28
CA PRO A 256 5.12 -11.68 -13.71
C PRO A 256 4.95 -11.79 -12.18
N VAL A 257 4.54 -12.97 -11.72
CA VAL A 257 4.34 -13.25 -10.27
C VAL A 257 5.68 -13.43 -9.56
N ASP A 258 6.71 -13.86 -10.28
CA ASP A 258 8.04 -14.18 -9.80
C ASP A 258 9.04 -13.00 -9.87
N GLU A 259 8.57 -11.81 -10.23
CA GLU A 259 9.42 -10.62 -10.24
C GLU A 259 10.00 -10.35 -8.85
N ARG A 260 11.33 -10.30 -8.79
CA ARG A 260 12.09 -10.24 -7.54
C ARG A 260 11.89 -8.93 -6.79
N ILE A 261 11.72 -9.03 -5.48
CA ILE A 261 11.67 -7.90 -4.57
C ILE A 261 12.97 -7.76 -3.76
N ASP A 262 13.27 -6.56 -3.27
CA ASP A 262 14.52 -6.24 -2.54
C ASP A 262 14.63 -6.96 -1.17
N PHE A 263 13.49 -7.40 -0.62
CA PHE A 263 13.42 -8.09 0.67
C PHE A 263 13.74 -9.60 0.58
N GLU A 264 13.89 -10.13 -0.63
CA GLU A 264 14.26 -11.52 -0.84
C GLU A 264 15.76 -11.72 -0.72
N ARG A 265 16.17 -12.68 0.09
CA ARG A 265 17.53 -13.20 0.08
C ARG A 265 17.68 -14.40 -0.88
N ARG A 266 18.87 -14.51 -1.43
CA ARG A 266 19.29 -15.69 -2.22
C ARG A 266 19.64 -16.85 -1.30
#